data_a64c96c359699eb9131b53eb9b19c1a7
#
_entry.id   a64c96c359699eb9131b53eb9b19c1a7
#
_cell.length_a   1.000
_cell.length_b   1.000
_cell.length_c   1.000
_cell.angle_alpha   90.00
_cell.angle_beta   90.00
_cell.angle_gamma   90.00
#
_symmetry.space_group_name_H-M   'P 1'
#
loop_
_entity.id
_entity.type
_entity.pdbx_description
1 polymer ?
#
loop_
_entity_poly.entity_id
_entity_poly.type
_entity_poly.pdbx_seq_one_letter_code
_entity_poly.pdbx_strand_id
1 'polypeptide(L)'
;RDWFYLGEDGQIVKNAKIDEYYVDDEGKMVTNAWVELKNEEDPDSPETPDAFWYYFEKDGKSAVSKWVKFDSRWYYFDEAGHMATGKTEIDGATYYLGTEKDGFMRTGWVRLEENSHAPGASESWYYFNSDGKMVTTQYDKKIDGSYYTFIDGKMQTGWVLMPSKSDVTDSNAASPKI
;
A
#
# COMPACT_ATOMS: atom_id res chain seq x y z
N ARG A 1 -4.63 33.49 -8.56
CA ARG A 1 -3.29 33.81 -7.99
C ARG A 1 -2.59 32.49 -7.73
N ASP A 2 -1.36 32.35 -8.24
CA ASP A 2 -0.54 31.16 -8.11
C ASP A 2 0.64 31.45 -7.17
N TRP A 3 1.13 30.41 -6.50
CA TRP A 3 2.31 30.50 -5.65
C TRP A 3 3.55 30.08 -6.45
N PHE A 4 4.65 30.82 -6.25
CA PHE A 4 5.96 30.56 -6.83
C PHE A 4 7.01 30.54 -5.72
N TYR A 5 8.01 29.69 -5.87
CA TYR A 5 9.16 29.69 -4.97
C TYR A 5 10.34 30.41 -5.63
N LEU A 6 10.94 31.35 -4.90
CA LEU A 6 12.13 32.10 -5.35
C LEU A 6 13.35 31.53 -4.63
N GLY A 7 14.37 31.17 -5.37
CA GLY A 7 15.66 30.78 -4.84
C GLY A 7 16.39 31.91 -4.12
N GLU A 8 17.51 31.61 -3.51
CA GLU A 8 18.35 32.61 -2.82
C GLU A 8 18.88 33.74 -3.79
N ASP A 9 18.99 33.39 -5.07
CA ASP A 9 19.35 34.33 -6.15
C ASP A 9 18.17 35.18 -6.66
N GLY A 10 16.96 34.98 -6.07
CA GLY A 10 15.74 35.68 -6.45
C GLY A 10 15.06 35.15 -7.71
N GLN A 11 15.58 34.10 -8.33
CA GLN A 11 14.98 33.47 -9.52
C GLN A 11 13.86 32.51 -9.17
N ILE A 12 12.89 32.37 -10.09
CA ILE A 12 11.81 31.35 -9.96
C ILE A 12 12.43 29.97 -10.10
N VAL A 13 12.22 29.14 -9.08
CA VAL A 13 12.58 27.72 -9.11
C VAL A 13 11.51 26.96 -9.89
N LYS A 14 11.92 25.97 -10.69
CA LYS A 14 11.06 25.15 -11.54
C LYS A 14 11.40 23.68 -11.42
N ASN A 15 10.40 22.82 -11.66
CA ASN A 15 10.54 21.35 -11.65
C ASN A 15 11.29 20.85 -10.40
N ALA A 16 10.89 21.32 -9.23
CA ALA A 16 11.59 20.98 -7.99
C ALA A 16 10.64 20.70 -6.82
N LYS A 17 11.01 19.72 -6.03
CA LYS A 17 10.41 19.50 -4.71
C LYS A 17 11.14 20.39 -3.69
N ILE A 18 10.35 21.17 -2.96
CA ILE A 18 10.83 22.10 -1.95
C ILE A 18 10.09 21.78 -0.66
N ASP A 19 10.77 21.09 0.25
CA ASP A 19 10.17 20.55 1.46
C ASP A 19 8.93 19.69 1.14
N GLU A 20 7.75 20.11 1.60
CA GLU A 20 6.47 19.41 1.38
C GLU A 20 5.78 19.79 0.07
N TYR A 21 6.33 20.74 -0.70
CA TYR A 21 5.71 21.32 -1.91
C TYR A 21 6.45 20.92 -3.17
N TYR A 22 5.78 21.05 -4.30
CA TYR A 22 6.37 20.89 -5.63
C TYR A 22 5.99 22.05 -6.51
N VAL A 23 6.95 22.55 -7.29
CA VAL A 23 6.74 23.54 -8.34
C VAL A 23 6.97 22.91 -9.72
N ASP A 24 6.07 23.18 -10.65
CA ASP A 24 6.08 22.62 -11.99
C ASP A 24 7.11 23.28 -12.93
N ASP A 25 7.03 22.99 -14.22
CA ASP A 25 7.90 23.55 -15.26
C ASP A 25 7.69 25.04 -15.52
N GLU A 26 6.55 25.59 -15.11
CA GLU A 26 6.29 27.03 -15.10
C GLU A 26 6.72 27.69 -13.78
N GLY A 27 7.10 26.91 -12.76
CA GLY A 27 7.45 27.34 -11.42
C GLY A 27 6.26 27.55 -10.50
N LYS A 28 5.06 27.12 -10.89
CA LYS A 28 3.86 27.22 -10.09
C LYS A 28 3.78 26.08 -9.07
N MET A 29 3.33 26.40 -7.87
CA MET A 29 3.05 25.38 -6.85
C MET A 29 1.93 24.46 -7.30
N VAL A 30 2.19 23.15 -7.28
CA VAL A 30 1.24 22.11 -7.64
C VAL A 30 0.24 21.87 -6.49
N THR A 31 -1.02 21.76 -6.82
CA THR A 31 -2.11 21.46 -5.88
C THR A 31 -3.11 20.47 -6.48
N ASN A 32 -3.74 19.63 -5.66
CA ASN A 32 -4.72 18.62 -6.07
C ASN A 32 -4.25 17.77 -7.25
N ALA A 33 -2.99 17.36 -7.26
CA ALA A 33 -2.40 16.64 -8.40
C ALA A 33 -1.40 15.57 -7.99
N TRP A 34 -1.30 14.57 -8.86
CA TRP A 34 -0.29 13.54 -8.82
C TRP A 34 0.96 13.99 -9.54
N VAL A 35 2.11 13.70 -8.96
CA VAL A 35 3.42 13.95 -9.58
C VAL A 35 4.31 12.73 -9.39
N GLU A 36 4.90 12.26 -10.48
CA GLU A 36 5.93 11.22 -10.46
C GLU A 36 7.30 11.88 -10.46
N LEU A 37 8.11 11.57 -9.44
CA LEU A 37 9.46 12.09 -9.30
C LEU A 37 10.47 10.96 -9.30
N LYS A 38 11.59 11.17 -9.99
CA LYS A 38 12.69 10.20 -10.02
C LYS A 38 13.23 9.96 -8.62
N ASN A 39 13.60 8.72 -8.37
CA ASN A 39 14.34 8.35 -7.18
C ASN A 39 15.80 8.81 -7.34
N GLU A 40 16.15 9.93 -6.72
CA GLU A 40 17.51 10.49 -6.77
C GLU A 40 18.41 9.95 -5.64
N GLU A 41 17.82 9.29 -4.62
CA GLU A 41 18.57 8.80 -3.47
C GLU A 41 19.31 7.50 -3.77
N ASP A 42 18.75 6.64 -4.60
CA ASP A 42 19.35 5.37 -5.00
C ASP A 42 18.94 4.96 -6.42
N PRO A 43 19.38 5.72 -7.44
CA PRO A 43 18.90 5.57 -8.81
C PRO A 43 19.34 4.26 -9.48
N ASP A 44 20.30 3.56 -8.93
CA ASP A 44 20.87 2.34 -9.50
C ASP A 44 20.52 1.06 -8.71
N SER A 45 19.69 1.18 -7.66
CA SER A 45 19.29 0.04 -6.85
C SER A 45 18.24 -0.82 -7.56
N PRO A 46 18.48 -2.11 -7.75
CA PRO A 46 17.48 -3.02 -8.31
C PRO A 46 16.31 -3.32 -7.34
N GLU A 47 16.43 -2.91 -6.08
CA GLU A 47 15.45 -3.18 -5.03
C GLU A 47 14.46 -2.02 -4.81
N THR A 48 14.78 -0.82 -5.31
CA THR A 48 13.95 0.37 -5.17
C THR A 48 13.41 0.83 -6.53
N PRO A 49 12.19 1.38 -6.59
CA PRO A 49 11.65 1.92 -7.84
C PRO A 49 12.50 3.08 -8.38
N ASP A 50 12.55 3.20 -9.71
CA ASP A 50 13.23 4.32 -10.39
C ASP A 50 12.56 5.67 -10.13
N ALA A 51 11.29 5.66 -9.74
CA ALA A 51 10.49 6.84 -9.46
C ALA A 51 9.41 6.53 -8.42
N PHE A 52 8.97 7.56 -7.73
CA PHE A 52 7.88 7.50 -6.76
C PHE A 52 6.75 8.43 -7.16
N TRP A 53 5.52 8.02 -6.87
CA TRP A 53 4.34 8.84 -7.00
C TRP A 53 4.05 9.58 -5.71
N TYR A 54 3.77 10.89 -5.85
CA TYR A 54 3.33 11.80 -4.79
C TYR A 54 1.95 12.35 -5.12
N TYR A 55 1.18 12.67 -4.11
CA TYR A 55 -0.04 13.44 -4.26
C TYR A 55 0.06 14.74 -3.48
N PHE A 56 -0.06 15.87 -4.17
CA PHE A 56 -0.08 17.18 -3.57
C PHE A 56 -1.53 17.62 -3.33
N GLU A 57 -1.84 17.88 -2.07
CA GLU A 57 -3.19 18.20 -1.62
C GLU A 57 -3.60 19.62 -2.01
N LYS A 58 -4.81 20.06 -1.62
CA LYS A 58 -5.35 21.38 -1.95
C LYS A 58 -4.48 22.55 -1.47
N ASP A 59 -3.79 22.38 -0.34
CA ASP A 59 -2.88 23.37 0.23
C ASP A 59 -1.47 23.33 -0.37
N GLY A 60 -1.23 22.44 -1.33
CA GLY A 60 0.05 22.22 -2.00
C GLY A 60 1.00 21.28 -1.27
N LYS A 61 0.67 20.81 -0.09
CA LYS A 61 1.51 19.88 0.65
C LYS A 61 1.36 18.46 0.13
N SER A 62 2.47 17.72 0.09
CA SER A 62 2.42 16.28 -0.21
C SER A 62 1.71 15.51 0.90
N ALA A 63 0.88 14.55 0.51
CA ALA A 63 0.29 13.60 1.46
C ALA A 63 1.39 12.74 2.07
N VAL A 64 1.44 12.63 3.41
CA VAL A 64 2.41 11.83 4.16
C VAL A 64 1.72 11.07 5.29
N SER A 65 2.10 9.81 5.51
CA SER A 65 1.56 8.94 6.56
C SER A 65 0.04 8.94 6.64
N LYS A 66 -0.63 8.89 5.49
CA LYS A 66 -2.10 9.02 5.43
C LYS A 66 -2.73 8.32 4.23
N TRP A 67 -3.99 8.00 4.39
CA TRP A 67 -4.87 7.57 3.32
C TRP A 67 -5.44 8.78 2.56
N VAL A 68 -5.46 8.67 1.25
CA VAL A 68 -6.10 9.65 0.36
C VAL A 68 -7.09 8.93 -0.55
N LYS A 69 -8.32 9.45 -0.61
CA LYS A 69 -9.32 8.98 -1.56
C LYS A 69 -9.29 9.86 -2.81
N PHE A 70 -8.99 9.24 -3.94
CA PHE A 70 -8.99 9.89 -5.24
C PHE A 70 -9.76 9.03 -6.25
N ASP A 71 -10.69 9.62 -6.98
CA ASP A 71 -11.52 8.94 -7.98
C ASP A 71 -12.14 7.62 -7.45
N SER A 72 -12.76 7.69 -6.26
CA SER A 72 -13.39 6.55 -5.56
C SER A 72 -12.45 5.42 -5.14
N ARG A 73 -11.15 5.58 -5.27
CA ARG A 73 -10.10 4.63 -4.87
C ARG A 73 -9.30 5.16 -3.70
N TRP A 74 -8.82 4.26 -2.83
CA TRP A 74 -7.98 4.60 -1.71
C TRP A 74 -6.52 4.30 -2.01
N TYR A 75 -5.67 5.27 -1.66
CA TYR A 75 -4.21 5.22 -1.77
C TYR A 75 -3.59 5.56 -0.42
N TYR A 76 -2.46 4.97 -0.11
CA TYR A 76 -1.70 5.29 1.10
C TYR A 76 -0.35 5.89 0.73
N PHE A 77 0.02 6.95 1.42
CA PHE A 77 1.32 7.59 1.29
C PHE A 77 2.11 7.36 2.57
N ASP A 78 3.35 6.90 2.43
CA ASP A 78 4.24 6.63 3.55
C ASP A 78 4.77 7.92 4.20
N GLU A 79 5.68 7.77 5.16
CA GLU A 79 6.29 8.91 5.87
C GLU A 79 7.18 9.79 4.98
N ALA A 80 7.67 9.27 3.87
CA ALA A 80 8.42 10.03 2.85
C ALA A 80 7.50 10.69 1.80
N GLY A 81 6.19 10.41 1.86
CA GLY A 81 5.21 10.88 0.88
C GLY A 81 5.13 10.01 -0.37
N HIS A 82 5.78 8.85 -0.40
CA HIS A 82 5.70 7.92 -1.51
C HIS A 82 4.37 7.16 -1.50
N MET A 83 3.74 7.02 -2.65
CA MET A 83 2.60 6.12 -2.80
C MET A 83 3.02 4.68 -2.51
N ALA A 84 2.45 4.08 -1.48
CA ALA A 84 2.70 2.70 -1.13
C ALA A 84 2.06 1.75 -2.16
N THR A 85 2.73 0.63 -2.43
CA THR A 85 2.29 -0.40 -3.38
C THR A 85 2.52 -1.81 -2.81
N GLY A 86 1.89 -2.79 -3.40
CA GLY A 86 2.03 -4.18 -2.97
C GLY A 86 1.36 -4.47 -1.63
N LYS A 87 1.82 -5.53 -0.99
CA LYS A 87 1.36 -5.92 0.34
C LYS A 87 2.05 -5.06 1.41
N THR A 88 1.29 -4.21 2.08
CA THR A 88 1.80 -3.17 2.99
C THR A 88 1.11 -3.26 4.34
N GLU A 89 1.88 -3.22 5.42
CA GLU A 89 1.37 -3.13 6.79
C GLU A 89 1.17 -1.66 7.20
N ILE A 90 -0.03 -1.32 7.63
CA ILE A 90 -0.41 0.03 8.05
C ILE A 90 -1.23 -0.11 9.33
N ASP A 91 -0.77 0.51 10.42
CA ASP A 91 -1.44 0.49 11.73
C ASP A 91 -1.81 -0.93 12.22
N GLY A 92 -0.90 -1.89 12.01
CA GLY A 92 -1.08 -3.28 12.45
C GLY A 92 -2.03 -4.13 11.59
N ALA A 93 -2.49 -3.63 10.46
CA ALA A 93 -3.26 -4.38 9.47
C ALA A 93 -2.51 -4.42 8.13
N THR A 94 -2.64 -5.53 7.40
CA THR A 94 -2.04 -5.68 6.07
C THR A 94 -3.07 -5.35 5.00
N TYR A 95 -2.65 -4.55 4.02
CA TYR A 95 -3.42 -4.16 2.84
C TYR A 95 -2.69 -4.60 1.57
N TYR A 96 -3.42 -4.75 0.49
CA TYR A 96 -2.81 -4.89 -0.84
C TYR A 96 -3.13 -3.66 -1.69
N LEU A 97 -2.08 -2.91 -2.00
CA LEU A 97 -2.15 -1.62 -2.66
C LEU A 97 -1.75 -1.70 -4.15
N GLY A 98 -2.07 -2.82 -4.77
CA GLY A 98 -1.84 -3.00 -6.19
C GLY A 98 -0.36 -3.05 -6.57
N THR A 99 -0.07 -2.62 -7.79
CA THR A 99 1.27 -2.62 -8.37
C THR A 99 1.90 -1.22 -8.33
N GLU A 100 3.16 -1.12 -8.69
CA GLU A 100 3.88 0.17 -8.81
C GLU A 100 3.20 1.19 -9.73
N LYS A 101 2.33 0.70 -10.64
CA LYS A 101 1.65 1.55 -11.62
C LYS A 101 0.28 2.06 -11.18
N ASP A 102 -0.37 1.40 -10.24
CA ASP A 102 -1.76 1.72 -9.91
C ASP A 102 -2.04 1.99 -8.42
N GLY A 103 -1.27 1.44 -7.50
CA GLY A 103 -1.21 1.80 -6.08
C GLY A 103 -2.51 1.79 -5.27
N PHE A 104 -3.68 1.47 -5.83
CA PHE A 104 -4.91 1.59 -5.07
C PHE A 104 -5.26 0.33 -4.27
N MET A 105 -5.89 0.55 -3.12
CA MET A 105 -6.32 -0.50 -2.19
C MET A 105 -7.27 -1.50 -2.86
N ARG A 106 -6.94 -2.79 -2.73
CA ARG A 106 -7.76 -3.90 -3.21
C ARG A 106 -8.62 -4.47 -2.09
N THR A 107 -9.76 -5.03 -2.48
CA THR A 107 -10.67 -5.80 -1.61
C THR A 107 -11.04 -7.10 -2.30
N GLY A 108 -11.52 -8.09 -1.52
CA GLY A 108 -11.87 -9.40 -2.06
C GLY A 108 -10.68 -10.33 -2.22
N TRP A 109 -10.79 -11.26 -3.14
CA TRP A 109 -9.77 -12.27 -3.42
C TRP A 109 -8.61 -11.70 -4.23
N VAL A 110 -7.39 -11.93 -3.76
CA VAL A 110 -6.16 -11.56 -4.45
C VAL A 110 -5.19 -12.75 -4.43
N ARG A 111 -4.62 -13.07 -5.58
CA ARG A 111 -3.60 -14.11 -5.74
C ARG A 111 -2.23 -13.44 -5.83
N LEU A 112 -1.35 -13.79 -4.92
CA LEU A 112 -0.02 -13.19 -4.82
C LEU A 112 1.07 -14.26 -4.84
N GLU A 113 2.18 -13.95 -5.49
CA GLU A 113 3.40 -14.75 -5.42
C GLU A 113 4.07 -14.56 -4.05
N GLU A 114 4.55 -15.66 -3.46
CA GLU A 114 5.19 -15.61 -2.13
C GLU A 114 6.61 -15.04 -2.16
N ASN A 115 7.32 -15.23 -3.28
CA ASN A 115 8.67 -14.72 -3.51
C ASN A 115 8.85 -14.41 -4.99
N SER A 116 8.73 -13.18 -5.38
CA SER A 116 8.86 -12.71 -6.77
C SER A 116 10.23 -12.97 -7.43
N HIS A 117 11.24 -13.41 -6.66
CA HIS A 117 12.62 -13.61 -7.13
C HIS A 117 13.05 -15.08 -7.23
N ALA A 118 12.20 -16.04 -6.86
CA ALA A 118 12.52 -17.47 -6.95
C ALA A 118 11.87 -18.10 -8.19
N PRO A 119 12.62 -18.82 -9.05
CA PRO A 119 12.04 -19.61 -10.11
C PRO A 119 11.07 -20.65 -9.54
N GLY A 120 9.79 -20.60 -9.91
CA GLY A 120 8.77 -21.50 -9.37
C GLY A 120 8.15 -21.05 -8.04
N ALA A 121 8.15 -19.75 -7.76
CA ALA A 121 7.45 -19.18 -6.62
C ALA A 121 6.00 -19.68 -6.54
N SER A 122 5.62 -20.19 -5.37
CA SER A 122 4.25 -20.61 -5.13
C SER A 122 3.35 -19.40 -5.00
N GLU A 123 2.20 -19.44 -5.67
CA GLU A 123 1.16 -18.43 -5.51
C GLU A 123 0.18 -18.87 -4.42
N SER A 124 -0.23 -17.92 -3.59
CA SER A 124 -1.25 -18.13 -2.57
C SER A 124 -2.42 -17.18 -2.74
N TRP A 125 -3.61 -17.64 -2.36
CA TRP A 125 -4.79 -16.80 -2.31
C TRP A 125 -4.92 -16.13 -0.96
N TYR A 126 -5.20 -14.82 -1.01
CA TYR A 126 -5.49 -13.96 0.14
C TYR A 126 -6.86 -13.34 -0.01
N TYR A 127 -7.48 -12.99 1.10
CA TYR A 127 -8.75 -12.27 1.09
C TYR A 127 -8.65 -10.98 1.90
N PHE A 128 -9.05 -9.89 1.27
CA PHE A 128 -9.10 -8.57 1.87
C PHE A 128 -10.56 -8.17 2.09
N ASN A 129 -10.90 -7.82 3.32
CA ASN A 129 -12.26 -7.40 3.68
C ASN A 129 -12.66 -6.12 2.94
N SER A 130 -13.92 -5.70 3.08
CA SER A 130 -14.44 -4.48 2.44
C SER A 130 -13.72 -3.19 2.87
N ASP A 131 -13.07 -3.20 4.03
CA ASP A 131 -12.21 -2.13 4.53
C ASP A 131 -10.75 -2.24 4.07
N GLY A 132 -10.43 -3.20 3.22
CA GLY A 132 -9.10 -3.47 2.68
C GLY A 132 -8.19 -4.30 3.58
N LYS A 133 -8.59 -4.63 4.80
CA LYS A 133 -7.76 -5.40 5.72
C LYS A 133 -7.68 -6.86 5.33
N MET A 134 -6.46 -7.40 5.27
CA MET A 134 -6.23 -8.82 5.02
C MET A 134 -6.79 -9.68 6.15
N VAL A 135 -7.49 -10.74 5.77
CA VAL A 135 -7.82 -11.82 6.71
C VAL A 135 -6.53 -12.54 7.07
N THR A 136 -6.20 -12.60 8.35
CA THR A 136 -4.98 -13.23 8.86
C THR A 136 -5.18 -14.70 9.14
N THR A 137 -5.26 -15.13 10.39
CA THR A 137 -5.63 -16.50 10.75
C THR A 137 -7.10 -16.52 11.17
N GLN A 138 -7.90 -17.19 10.38
CA GLN A 138 -9.34 -17.35 10.65
C GLN A 138 -9.83 -18.67 10.09
N TYR A 139 -10.49 -19.43 10.94
CA TYR A 139 -11.12 -20.70 10.58
C TYR A 139 -12.59 -20.48 10.23
N ASP A 140 -13.11 -21.26 9.27
CA ASP A 140 -14.53 -21.23 8.87
C ASP A 140 -15.08 -19.84 8.53
N LYS A 141 -14.26 -18.98 7.87
CA LYS A 141 -14.73 -17.71 7.39
C LYS A 141 -15.70 -17.89 6.22
N LYS A 142 -16.92 -17.39 6.38
CA LYS A 142 -17.91 -17.41 5.31
C LYS A 142 -17.69 -16.27 4.33
N ILE A 143 -17.52 -16.62 3.06
CA ILE A 143 -17.39 -15.69 1.93
C ILE A 143 -18.29 -16.20 0.81
N ASP A 144 -19.22 -15.37 0.34
CA ASP A 144 -20.13 -15.67 -0.76
C ASP A 144 -20.84 -17.07 -0.65
N GLY A 145 -21.21 -17.43 0.57
CA GLY A 145 -21.93 -18.68 0.85
C GLY A 145 -21.04 -19.90 1.11
N SER A 146 -19.76 -19.84 0.85
CA SER A 146 -18.77 -20.89 1.12
C SER A 146 -17.91 -20.58 2.33
N TYR A 147 -17.32 -21.63 2.93
CA TYR A 147 -16.45 -21.48 4.11
C TYR A 147 -15.00 -21.73 3.74
N TYR A 148 -14.13 -20.84 4.21
CA TYR A 148 -12.69 -20.87 3.93
C TYR A 148 -11.89 -20.77 5.23
N THR A 149 -10.71 -21.38 5.24
CA THR A 149 -9.74 -21.25 6.33
C THR A 149 -8.51 -20.54 5.84
N PHE A 150 -8.06 -19.58 6.64
CA PHE A 150 -6.84 -18.82 6.41
C PHE A 150 -5.88 -19.06 7.58
N ILE A 151 -4.59 -19.23 7.28
CA ILE A 151 -3.50 -19.29 8.25
C ILE A 151 -2.43 -18.35 7.77
N ASP A 152 -2.05 -17.37 8.60
CA ASP A 152 -1.09 -16.32 8.28
C ASP A 152 -1.41 -15.60 6.94
N GLY A 153 -2.68 -15.34 6.72
CA GLY A 153 -3.21 -14.69 5.53
C GLY A 153 -3.48 -15.59 4.34
N LYS A 154 -2.92 -16.80 4.30
CA LYS A 154 -3.03 -17.71 3.15
C LYS A 154 -4.26 -18.60 3.26
N MET A 155 -5.04 -18.63 2.18
CA MET A 155 -6.13 -19.61 2.06
C MET A 155 -5.56 -21.03 2.06
N GLN A 156 -6.10 -21.87 2.91
CA GLN A 156 -5.67 -23.27 3.06
C GLN A 156 -6.43 -24.20 2.13
N THR A 157 -5.76 -25.25 1.69
CA THR A 157 -6.32 -26.38 0.93
C THR A 157 -5.81 -27.70 1.47
N GLY A 158 -6.52 -28.80 1.19
CA GLY A 158 -6.14 -30.13 1.66
C GLY A 158 -6.44 -30.37 3.15
N TRP A 159 -5.62 -31.17 3.80
CA TRP A 159 -5.80 -31.52 5.21
C TRP A 159 -5.23 -30.42 6.10
N VAL A 160 -6.08 -29.83 6.94
CA VAL A 160 -5.72 -28.76 7.89
C VAL A 160 -6.19 -29.17 9.28
N LEU A 161 -5.27 -29.07 10.25
CA LEU A 161 -5.63 -29.27 11.66
C LEU A 161 -6.36 -28.01 12.16
N MET A 162 -7.65 -28.19 12.43
CA MET A 162 -8.50 -27.13 12.96
C MET A 162 -8.52 -27.17 14.50
N PRO A 163 -8.60 -26.03 15.18
CA PRO A 163 -8.84 -26.02 16.63
C PRO A 163 -10.21 -26.63 16.93
N SER A 164 -10.32 -27.31 18.07
CA SER A 164 -11.60 -27.85 18.52
C SER A 164 -12.57 -26.69 18.82
N LYS A 165 -13.90 -26.99 18.78
CA LYS A 165 -14.92 -25.97 19.11
C LYS A 165 -14.77 -25.39 20.52
N SER A 166 -14.12 -26.12 21.44
CA SER A 166 -13.81 -25.65 22.79
C SER A 166 -12.66 -24.64 22.82
N ASP A 167 -11.79 -24.66 21.82
CA ASP A 167 -10.60 -23.78 21.77
C ASP A 167 -10.91 -22.42 21.11
N VAL A 168 -12.03 -22.32 20.37
CA VAL A 168 -12.45 -21.11 19.63
C VAL A 168 -13.08 -20.06 20.55
N THR A 169 -13.45 -20.40 21.80
CA THR A 169 -14.07 -19.46 22.75
C THR A 169 -13.08 -18.53 23.43
N ASP A 170 -11.77 -18.79 23.29
CA ASP A 170 -10.72 -17.90 23.80
C ASP A 170 -10.17 -17.05 22.65
N SER A 171 -10.62 -15.81 22.57
CA SER A 171 -10.16 -14.81 21.58
C SER A 171 -8.67 -14.43 21.69
N ASN A 172 -7.92 -15.16 22.52
CA ASN A 172 -6.48 -15.07 22.76
C ASN A 172 -5.74 -16.39 22.63
N ALA A 173 -6.34 -17.42 22.01
CA ALA A 173 -5.63 -18.67 21.80
C ALA A 173 -4.47 -18.44 20.81
N ALA A 174 -3.26 -18.42 21.36
CA ALA A 174 -2.02 -18.44 20.60
C ALA A 174 -2.02 -19.63 19.63
N SER A 175 -1.43 -19.45 18.47
CA SER A 175 -1.21 -20.47 17.46
C SER A 175 -0.85 -21.82 18.08
N PRO A 176 -1.41 -22.95 17.61
CA PRO A 176 -1.06 -24.25 18.14
C PRO A 176 0.44 -24.47 17.99
N LYS A 177 1.09 -24.71 19.12
CA LYS A 177 2.50 -25.13 19.12
C LYS A 177 2.55 -26.53 18.49
N ILE A 178 3.26 -26.66 17.41
CA ILE A 178 3.66 -27.93 16.80
C ILE A 178 4.64 -28.61 17.73
#